data_01fef8d3549fab63279502e077de9b2a
#
_entry.id   01fef8d3549fab63279502e077de9b2a
#
_cell.length_a   1.000
_cell.length_b   1.000
_cell.length_c   1.000
_cell.angle_alpha   90.00
_cell.angle_beta   90.00
_cell.angle_gamma   90.00
#
_symmetry.space_group_name_H-M   'P 1'
#
loop_
_entity.id
_entity.type
_entity.pdbx_description
1 polymer ?
#
loop_
_entity_poly.entity_id
_entity_poly.type
_entity_poly.pdbx_seq_one_letter_code
_entity_poly.pdbx_strand_id
1 'polypeptide(L)'
;PEDLPPALALLVGYFGYETFALVEKLPRASDDPLGLPDMVFTRPGLVLVFDALTDEVFVIAPVWPSQGEPDALLEAASERIEEALRRLAHPVGAAEKGPSAPRIAVEDIAFTPTVAPDDYAARVARAQDYIVAGDIFQVVLAQRFTTPFALPAMALYRALRRVNPSPFLYLL
;
A
#
# COMPACT_ATOMS: atom_id res chain seq x y z
N PRO A 1 1.33 15.75 23.44
CA PRO A 1 1.13 17.17 23.22
C PRO A 1 -0.04 17.36 22.25
N GLU A 2 -0.94 18.30 22.53
CA GLU A 2 -2.16 18.54 21.76
C GLU A 2 -1.89 19.07 20.34
N ASP A 3 -0.68 19.56 20.11
CA ASP A 3 -0.28 20.23 18.86
C ASP A 3 0.42 19.30 17.85
N LEU A 4 0.54 18.01 18.15
CA LEU A 4 1.22 17.08 17.24
C LEU A 4 0.22 16.20 16.46
N PRO A 5 0.51 15.88 15.18
CA PRO A 5 -0.37 15.05 14.39
C PRO A 5 -0.54 13.65 14.99
N PRO A 6 -1.71 13.02 14.87
CA PRO A 6 -1.98 11.72 15.48
C PRO A 6 -1.11 10.57 14.95
N ALA A 7 -0.35 10.79 13.87
CA ALA A 7 0.54 9.81 13.24
C ALA A 7 1.90 9.63 13.95
N LEU A 8 2.01 9.97 15.24
CA LEU A 8 3.29 9.99 15.97
C LEU A 8 3.90 8.61 16.25
N ALA A 9 3.07 7.60 16.47
CA ALA A 9 3.50 6.25 16.84
C ALA A 9 2.66 5.23 16.09
N LEU A 10 2.94 5.06 14.80
CA LEU A 10 2.18 4.18 13.94
C LEU A 10 2.96 2.92 13.56
N LEU A 11 2.22 1.86 13.33
CA LEU A 11 2.66 0.73 12.55
C LEU A 11 2.05 0.88 11.16
N VAL A 12 2.87 0.75 10.13
CA VAL A 12 2.43 0.80 8.73
C VAL A 12 2.48 -0.59 8.15
N GLY A 13 1.38 -1.01 7.54
CA GLY A 13 1.33 -2.34 6.98
C GLY A 13 -0.06 -2.73 6.52
N TYR A 14 -0.27 -4.03 6.39
CA TYR A 14 -1.55 -4.60 5.97
C TYR A 14 -1.86 -5.91 6.68
N PHE A 15 -3.14 -6.19 6.77
CA PHE A 15 -3.68 -7.53 6.95
C PHE A 15 -4.18 -8.04 5.61
N GLY A 16 -3.64 -9.16 5.15
CA GLY A 16 -4.18 -9.88 4.01
C GLY A 16 -5.51 -10.54 4.34
N TYR A 17 -6.26 -10.92 3.31
CA TYR A 17 -7.55 -11.57 3.49
C TYR A 17 -7.43 -12.86 4.32
N GLU A 18 -6.37 -13.63 4.13
CA GLU A 18 -6.12 -14.92 4.82
C GLU A 18 -5.94 -14.81 6.34
N THR A 19 -5.81 -13.59 6.87
CA THR A 19 -5.76 -13.37 8.34
C THR A 19 -7.05 -13.77 9.04
N PHE A 20 -8.17 -13.94 8.30
CA PHE A 20 -9.40 -14.50 8.86
C PHE A 20 -9.18 -15.85 9.57
N ALA A 21 -8.20 -16.64 9.08
CA ALA A 21 -7.88 -17.94 9.64
C ALA A 21 -7.32 -17.89 11.09
N LEU A 22 -7.00 -16.71 11.61
CA LEU A 22 -6.64 -16.51 13.00
C LEU A 22 -7.87 -16.53 13.93
N VAL A 23 -9.04 -16.25 13.39
CA VAL A 23 -10.31 -16.14 14.15
C VAL A 23 -11.37 -17.15 13.69
N GLU A 24 -11.37 -17.52 12.40
CA GLU A 24 -12.38 -18.38 11.80
C GLU A 24 -11.77 -19.68 11.28
N LYS A 25 -12.53 -20.78 11.42
CA LYS A 25 -12.14 -22.11 10.91
C LYS A 25 -12.65 -22.32 9.47
N LEU A 26 -12.25 -21.45 8.58
CA LEU A 26 -12.60 -21.54 7.15
C LEU A 26 -11.41 -22.12 6.37
N PRO A 27 -11.68 -22.86 5.27
CA PRO A 27 -10.60 -23.36 4.43
C PRO A 27 -9.88 -22.21 3.74
N ARG A 28 -8.56 -22.24 3.77
CA ARG A 28 -7.73 -21.33 2.98
C ARG A 28 -7.73 -21.75 1.50
N ALA A 29 -7.47 -20.80 0.61
CA ALA A 29 -7.15 -21.13 -0.78
C ALA A 29 -5.93 -22.06 -0.84
N SER A 30 -5.98 -23.05 -1.73
CA SER A 30 -4.89 -24.03 -1.88
C SER A 30 -3.64 -23.42 -2.52
N ASP A 31 -3.81 -22.37 -3.32
CA ASP A 31 -2.76 -21.75 -4.10
C ASP A 31 -2.51 -20.31 -3.67
N ASP A 32 -1.25 -20.03 -3.32
CA ASP A 32 -0.74 -18.66 -3.14
C ASP A 32 0.29 -18.34 -4.23
N PRO A 33 -0.15 -17.93 -5.42
CA PRO A 33 0.73 -17.67 -6.55
C PRO A 33 1.58 -16.41 -6.40
N LEU A 34 1.31 -15.58 -5.41
CA LEU A 34 2.07 -14.35 -5.15
C LEU A 34 3.12 -14.54 -4.05
N GLY A 35 2.94 -15.52 -3.17
CA GLY A 35 3.85 -15.80 -2.05
C GLY A 35 3.98 -14.63 -1.08
N LEU A 36 2.90 -13.84 -0.92
CA LEU A 36 2.90 -12.68 -0.04
C LEU A 36 2.58 -13.10 1.41
N PRO A 37 3.21 -12.48 2.40
CA PRO A 37 2.86 -12.72 3.79
C PRO A 37 1.39 -12.39 4.08
N ASP A 38 0.72 -13.18 4.94
CA ASP A 38 -0.65 -12.91 5.37
C ASP A 38 -0.79 -11.55 6.06
N MET A 39 0.27 -11.08 6.71
CA MET A 39 0.32 -9.74 7.29
C MET A 39 1.76 -9.23 7.36
N VAL A 40 1.92 -7.94 7.18
CA VAL A 40 3.20 -7.24 7.37
C VAL A 40 2.96 -5.93 8.06
N PHE A 41 3.74 -5.65 9.10
CA PHE A 41 3.75 -4.35 9.76
C PHE A 41 5.18 -3.86 9.95
N THR A 42 5.41 -2.64 9.54
CA THR A 42 6.68 -1.93 9.69
C THR A 42 6.55 -0.86 10.75
N ARG A 43 7.56 -0.74 11.58
CA ARG A 43 7.71 0.36 12.53
C ARG A 43 8.62 1.41 11.90
N PRO A 44 8.09 2.55 11.43
CA PRO A 44 8.89 3.57 10.80
C PRO A 44 9.89 4.16 11.80
N GLY A 45 11.15 4.32 11.37
CA GLY A 45 12.17 5.06 12.14
C GLY A 45 12.14 6.57 11.89
N LEU A 46 11.44 6.99 10.83
CA LEU A 46 11.21 8.38 10.47
C LEU A 46 9.86 8.50 9.77
N VAL A 47 9.09 9.51 10.13
CA VAL A 47 7.79 9.84 9.53
C VAL A 47 7.79 11.30 9.10
N LEU A 48 7.34 11.55 7.87
CA LEU A 48 7.06 12.90 7.38
C LEU A 48 5.56 13.06 7.22
N VAL A 49 5.00 14.07 7.86
CA VAL A 49 3.58 14.40 7.74
C VAL A 49 3.47 15.75 7.05
N PHE A 50 2.83 15.76 5.89
CA PHE A 50 2.52 16.98 5.15
C PHE A 50 1.08 17.36 5.46
N ASP A 51 0.89 18.43 6.21
CA ASP A 51 -0.44 18.98 6.52
C ASP A 51 -0.78 20.08 5.52
N ALA A 52 -1.72 19.76 4.63
CA ALA A 52 -2.17 20.69 3.59
C ALA A 52 -3.12 21.78 4.10
N LEU A 53 -3.64 21.67 5.33
CA LEU A 53 -4.51 22.68 5.92
C LEU A 53 -3.69 23.83 6.54
N THR A 54 -2.60 23.48 7.21
CA THR A 54 -1.70 24.44 7.88
C THR A 54 -0.50 24.81 7.04
N ASP A 55 -0.27 24.12 5.92
CA ASP A 55 0.91 24.23 5.05
C ASP A 55 2.22 23.94 5.83
N GLU A 56 2.14 22.94 6.72
CA GLU A 56 3.25 22.54 7.59
C GLU A 56 3.78 21.15 7.23
N VAL A 57 5.05 20.92 7.53
CA VAL A 57 5.67 19.60 7.42
C VAL A 57 6.25 19.20 8.77
N PHE A 58 5.75 18.11 9.33
CA PHE A 58 6.30 17.53 10.54
C PHE A 58 7.30 16.45 10.18
N VAL A 59 8.48 16.51 10.76
CA VAL A 59 9.52 15.47 10.66
C VAL A 59 9.66 14.81 12.01
N ILE A 60 9.28 13.56 12.11
CA ILE A 60 9.09 12.83 13.36
C ILE A 60 9.98 11.59 13.35
N ALA A 61 10.85 11.44 14.33
CA ALA A 61 11.62 10.22 14.55
C ALA A 61 11.13 9.53 15.83
N PRO A 62 10.24 8.51 15.73
CA PRO A 62 9.75 7.81 16.90
C PRO A 62 10.88 7.11 17.65
N VAL A 63 10.83 7.19 18.99
CA VAL A 63 11.75 6.52 19.90
C VAL A 63 10.97 5.48 20.70
N TRP A 64 11.50 4.27 20.74
CA TRP A 64 10.86 3.15 21.42
C TRP A 64 11.73 2.72 22.61
N PRO A 65 11.25 2.83 23.85
CA PRO A 65 12.05 2.57 25.07
C PRO A 65 12.69 1.17 25.10
N SER A 66 12.08 0.19 24.43
CA SER A 66 12.60 -1.19 24.36
C SER A 66 13.85 -1.38 23.50
N GLN A 67 14.33 -0.34 22.82
CA GLN A 67 15.43 -0.45 21.84
C GLN A 67 16.81 -0.04 22.39
N GLY A 68 16.91 0.48 23.61
CA GLY A 68 18.21 0.87 24.21
C GLY A 68 18.09 1.98 25.25
N GLU A 69 19.24 2.55 25.59
CA GLU A 69 19.35 3.64 26.54
C GLU A 69 18.69 4.93 26.00
N PRO A 70 17.89 5.64 26.80
CA PRO A 70 17.10 6.79 26.35
C PRO A 70 17.90 7.88 25.67
N ASP A 71 19.05 8.27 26.23
CA ASP A 71 19.87 9.35 25.69
C ASP A 71 20.44 9.00 24.31
N ALA A 72 20.95 7.78 24.14
CA ALA A 72 21.46 7.30 22.86
C ALA A 72 20.35 7.20 21.80
N LEU A 73 19.14 6.80 22.21
CA LEU A 73 17.98 6.73 21.30
C LEU A 73 17.53 8.14 20.86
N LEU A 74 17.58 9.14 21.75
CA LEU A 74 17.23 10.51 21.41
C LEU A 74 18.28 11.14 20.49
N GLU A 75 19.56 10.90 20.72
CA GLU A 75 20.65 11.33 19.84
C GLU A 75 20.47 10.76 18.42
N ALA A 76 20.29 9.45 18.30
CA ALA A 76 20.05 8.79 17.02
C ALA A 76 18.75 9.26 16.34
N ALA A 77 17.71 9.62 17.08
CA ALA A 77 16.51 10.21 16.54
C ALA A 77 16.76 11.61 15.98
N SER A 78 17.52 12.43 16.70
CA SER A 78 17.91 13.77 16.26
C SER A 78 18.73 13.73 14.97
N GLU A 79 19.70 12.83 14.87
CA GLU A 79 20.49 12.64 13.66
C GLU A 79 19.62 12.25 12.45
N ARG A 80 18.61 11.38 12.63
CA ARG A 80 17.68 11.03 11.56
C ARG A 80 16.84 12.21 11.07
N ILE A 81 16.41 13.07 12.01
CA ILE A 81 15.66 14.29 11.66
C ILE A 81 16.56 15.25 10.89
N GLU A 82 17.78 15.50 11.35
CA GLU A 82 18.71 16.38 10.67
C GLU A 82 19.06 15.91 9.27
N GLU A 83 19.29 14.61 9.09
CA GLU A 83 19.54 14.03 7.76
C GLU A 83 18.33 14.19 6.84
N ALA A 84 17.11 13.98 7.35
CA ALA A 84 15.89 14.19 6.59
C ALA A 84 15.74 15.64 6.14
N LEU A 85 16.00 16.60 7.04
CA LEU A 85 15.94 18.02 6.73
C LEU A 85 17.00 18.41 5.68
N ARG A 86 18.23 17.88 5.78
CA ARG A 86 19.26 18.08 4.76
C ARG A 86 18.79 17.57 3.39
N ARG A 87 18.20 16.38 3.32
CA ARG A 87 17.69 15.81 2.06
C ARG A 87 16.54 16.63 1.49
N LEU A 88 15.62 17.09 2.33
CA LEU A 88 14.50 17.94 1.88
C LEU A 88 14.97 19.30 1.34
N ALA A 89 16.05 19.84 1.86
CA ALA A 89 16.65 21.10 1.39
C ALA A 89 17.36 20.97 0.03
N HIS A 90 17.71 19.76 -0.40
CA HIS A 90 18.39 19.55 -1.67
C HIS A 90 17.38 19.35 -2.81
N PRO A 91 17.57 20.03 -3.96
CA PRO A 91 16.71 19.81 -5.10
C PRO A 91 16.87 18.38 -5.64
N VAL A 92 15.76 17.76 -6.00
CA VAL A 92 15.74 16.42 -6.62
C VAL A 92 16.51 16.49 -7.94
N GLY A 93 17.58 15.72 -8.06
CA GLY A 93 18.42 15.65 -9.27
C GLY A 93 17.63 15.15 -10.48
N ALA A 94 18.10 15.47 -11.69
CA ALA A 94 17.45 15.03 -12.92
C ALA A 94 17.37 13.48 -13.04
N ALA A 95 18.38 12.77 -12.51
CA ALA A 95 18.42 11.31 -12.46
C ALA A 95 17.38 10.71 -11.50
N GLU A 96 17.03 11.45 -10.44
CA GLU A 96 16.05 11.02 -9.44
C GLU A 96 14.60 11.29 -9.88
N LYS A 97 14.41 12.08 -10.93
CA LYS A 97 13.07 12.31 -11.53
C LYS A 97 12.52 11.05 -12.21
N GLY A 98 13.30 10.00 -12.27
CA GLY A 98 12.96 8.73 -12.90
C GLY A 98 13.07 8.80 -14.43
N PRO A 99 13.15 7.66 -15.09
CA PRO A 99 13.14 7.63 -16.57
C PRO A 99 11.84 8.25 -17.08
N SER A 100 11.96 9.07 -18.13
CA SER A 100 10.78 9.47 -18.90
C SER A 100 10.14 8.19 -19.42
N ALA A 101 8.95 7.87 -18.97
CA ALA A 101 8.26 6.67 -19.44
C ALA A 101 8.07 6.76 -20.96
N PRO A 102 8.40 5.71 -21.72
CA PRO A 102 7.99 5.64 -23.10
C PRO A 102 6.47 5.79 -23.14
N ARG A 103 5.98 6.57 -24.09
CA ARG A 103 4.53 6.62 -24.35
C ARG A 103 4.14 5.28 -24.98
N ILE A 104 3.58 4.42 -24.17
CA ILE A 104 2.96 3.18 -24.64
C ILE A 104 1.51 3.53 -24.98
N ALA A 105 1.08 3.20 -26.18
CA ALA A 105 -0.33 3.34 -26.54
C ALA A 105 -1.15 2.39 -25.64
N VAL A 106 -2.32 2.84 -25.18
CA VAL A 106 -3.14 2.03 -24.27
C VAL A 106 -3.56 0.70 -24.92
N GLU A 107 -3.71 0.72 -26.24
CA GLU A 107 -4.05 -0.42 -27.08
C GLU A 107 -2.96 -1.52 -27.08
N ASP A 108 -1.72 -1.15 -26.78
CA ASP A 108 -0.58 -2.08 -26.73
C ASP A 108 -0.42 -2.76 -25.35
N ILE A 109 -1.24 -2.39 -24.36
CA ILE A 109 -1.18 -2.98 -23.03
C ILE A 109 -2.05 -4.22 -22.99
N ALA A 110 -1.43 -5.39 -23.09
CA ALA A 110 -2.13 -6.66 -22.94
C ALA A 110 -2.33 -7.03 -21.48
N PHE A 111 -3.56 -7.27 -21.07
CA PHE A 111 -3.91 -7.78 -19.76
C PHE A 111 -4.27 -9.26 -19.84
N THR A 112 -3.62 -10.09 -19.04
CA THR A 112 -3.91 -11.53 -18.96
C THR A 112 -4.79 -11.79 -17.73
N PRO A 113 -6.02 -12.27 -17.92
CA PRO A 113 -6.90 -12.65 -16.81
C PRO A 113 -6.45 -13.97 -16.19
N THR A 114 -6.64 -14.14 -14.87
CA THR A 114 -6.35 -15.41 -14.17
C THR A 114 -7.45 -16.45 -14.30
N VAL A 115 -8.63 -16.02 -14.67
CA VAL A 115 -9.80 -16.90 -14.93
C VAL A 115 -10.28 -16.64 -16.35
N ALA A 116 -10.52 -17.71 -17.12
CA ALA A 116 -11.06 -17.58 -18.47
C ALA A 116 -12.44 -16.90 -18.46
N PRO A 117 -12.82 -16.16 -19.52
CA PRO A 117 -14.11 -15.46 -19.56
C PRO A 117 -15.32 -16.38 -19.33
N ASP A 118 -15.34 -17.56 -19.93
CA ASP A 118 -16.45 -18.53 -19.80
C ASP A 118 -16.54 -19.08 -18.37
N ASP A 119 -15.39 -19.37 -17.72
CA ASP A 119 -15.35 -19.80 -16.33
C ASP A 119 -15.82 -18.69 -15.38
N TYR A 120 -15.48 -17.43 -15.67
CA TYR A 120 -15.97 -16.31 -14.90
C TYR A 120 -17.48 -16.15 -15.05
N ALA A 121 -18.01 -16.25 -16.27
CA ALA A 121 -19.44 -16.22 -16.53
C ALA A 121 -20.20 -17.35 -15.81
N ALA A 122 -19.65 -18.55 -15.79
CA ALA A 122 -20.21 -19.68 -15.05
C ALA A 122 -20.27 -19.42 -13.52
N ARG A 123 -19.23 -18.79 -12.96
CA ARG A 123 -19.22 -18.37 -11.55
C ARG A 123 -20.29 -17.33 -11.25
N VAL A 124 -20.52 -16.38 -12.17
CA VAL A 124 -21.58 -15.38 -12.04
C VAL A 124 -22.95 -16.05 -12.01
N ALA A 125 -23.24 -16.98 -12.96
CA ALA A 125 -24.48 -17.72 -12.99
C ALA A 125 -24.72 -18.50 -11.68
N ARG A 126 -23.69 -19.21 -11.19
CA ARG A 126 -23.78 -19.94 -9.93
C ARG A 126 -24.04 -19.01 -8.72
N ALA A 127 -23.43 -17.83 -8.69
CA ALA A 127 -23.67 -16.85 -7.64
C ALA A 127 -25.14 -16.35 -7.65
N GLN A 128 -25.72 -16.18 -8.85
CA GLN A 128 -27.13 -15.84 -9.00
C GLN A 128 -28.03 -16.96 -8.48
N ASP A 129 -27.69 -18.22 -8.74
CA ASP A 129 -28.45 -19.38 -8.21
C ASP A 129 -28.46 -19.37 -6.67
N TYR A 130 -27.33 -19.07 -6.00
CA TYR A 130 -27.27 -18.93 -4.55
C TYR A 130 -28.13 -17.78 -4.00
N ILE A 131 -28.22 -16.67 -4.74
CA ILE A 131 -29.10 -15.56 -4.37
C ILE A 131 -30.57 -15.99 -4.47
N VAL A 132 -30.95 -16.67 -5.56
CA VAL A 132 -32.31 -17.16 -5.76
C VAL A 132 -32.69 -18.23 -4.73
N ALA A 133 -31.77 -19.10 -4.36
CA ALA A 133 -31.97 -20.10 -3.31
C ALA A 133 -32.09 -19.48 -1.89
N GLY A 134 -31.70 -18.23 -1.70
CA GLY A 134 -31.70 -17.57 -0.40
C GLY A 134 -30.47 -17.86 0.47
N ASP A 135 -29.44 -18.50 -0.10
CA ASP A 135 -28.21 -18.83 0.62
C ASP A 135 -27.38 -17.58 0.91
N ILE A 136 -27.42 -16.61 0.00
CA ILE A 136 -26.72 -15.33 0.09
C ILE A 136 -27.62 -14.21 -0.46
N PHE A 137 -27.39 -12.97 -0.03
CA PHE A 137 -28.04 -11.78 -0.59
C PHE A 137 -27.09 -10.94 -1.45
N GLN A 138 -25.77 -11.11 -1.28
CA GLN A 138 -24.74 -10.44 -2.04
C GLN A 138 -23.46 -11.27 -2.05
N VAL A 139 -22.73 -11.22 -3.16
CA VAL A 139 -21.37 -11.73 -3.27
C VAL A 139 -20.58 -10.88 -4.26
N VAL A 140 -19.28 -10.69 -3.97
CA VAL A 140 -18.36 -10.02 -4.88
C VAL A 140 -17.42 -11.06 -5.46
N LEU A 141 -17.49 -11.24 -6.79
CA LEU A 141 -16.59 -12.13 -7.53
C LEU A 141 -15.36 -11.36 -7.97
N ALA A 142 -14.17 -11.86 -7.59
CA ALA A 142 -12.91 -11.24 -7.94
C ALA A 142 -12.31 -11.84 -9.22
N GLN A 143 -11.69 -10.99 -10.02
CA GLN A 143 -10.88 -11.35 -11.17
C GLN A 143 -9.56 -10.56 -11.10
N ARG A 144 -8.43 -11.26 -11.26
CA ARG A 144 -7.11 -10.64 -11.34
C ARG A 144 -6.64 -10.59 -12.78
N PHE A 145 -6.12 -9.44 -13.17
CA PHE A 145 -5.44 -9.25 -14.44
C PHE A 145 -3.97 -8.96 -14.19
N THR A 146 -3.11 -9.50 -15.01
CA THR A 146 -1.67 -9.26 -14.96
C THR A 146 -1.19 -8.64 -16.26
N THR A 147 -0.24 -7.73 -16.17
CA THR A 147 0.43 -7.11 -17.30
C THR A 147 1.90 -6.85 -16.94
N PRO A 148 2.83 -6.96 -17.89
CA PRO A 148 4.21 -6.53 -17.67
C PRO A 148 4.28 -5.04 -17.30
N PHE A 149 5.06 -4.72 -16.29
CA PHE A 149 5.26 -3.34 -15.86
C PHE A 149 6.75 -3.08 -15.61
N ALA A 150 7.36 -2.26 -16.47
CA ALA A 150 8.80 -2.01 -16.48
C ALA A 150 9.23 -0.76 -15.69
N LEU A 151 8.28 0.04 -15.18
CA LEU A 151 8.58 1.25 -14.43
C LEU A 151 8.65 0.97 -12.92
N PRO A 152 9.32 1.83 -12.14
CA PRO A 152 9.27 1.74 -10.68
C PRO A 152 7.83 1.85 -10.16
N ALA A 153 7.49 1.10 -9.10
CA ALA A 153 6.15 1.13 -8.48
C ALA A 153 5.71 2.55 -8.08
N MET A 154 6.66 3.39 -7.63
CA MET A 154 6.40 4.81 -7.33
C MET A 154 5.88 5.60 -8.54
N ALA A 155 6.27 5.24 -9.76
CA ALA A 155 5.76 5.91 -10.97
C ALA A 155 4.27 5.59 -11.18
N LEU A 156 3.86 4.34 -10.95
CA LEU A 156 2.45 3.94 -10.98
C LEU A 156 1.65 4.65 -9.89
N TYR A 157 2.17 4.68 -8.66
CA TYR A 157 1.52 5.37 -7.54
C TYR A 157 1.28 6.85 -7.85
N ARG A 158 2.29 7.55 -8.39
CA ARG A 158 2.18 8.96 -8.80
C ARG A 158 1.14 9.17 -9.91
N ALA A 159 1.06 8.25 -10.87
CA ALA A 159 0.07 8.30 -11.94
C ALA A 159 -1.35 8.11 -11.37
N LEU A 160 -1.56 7.12 -10.52
CA LEU A 160 -2.84 6.84 -9.86
C LEU A 160 -3.34 8.04 -9.04
N ARG A 161 -2.46 8.70 -8.28
CA ARG A 161 -2.82 9.92 -7.54
C ARG A 161 -3.37 11.03 -8.42
N ARG A 162 -2.94 11.11 -9.67
CA ARG A 162 -3.41 12.14 -10.62
C ARG A 162 -4.69 11.77 -11.32
N VAL A 163 -4.88 10.49 -11.61
CA VAL A 163 -6.02 9.99 -12.40
C VAL A 163 -7.23 9.74 -11.52
N ASN A 164 -7.00 9.18 -10.33
CA ASN A 164 -8.06 8.85 -9.37
C ASN A 164 -7.62 9.22 -7.95
N PRO A 165 -7.69 10.49 -7.58
CA PRO A 165 -7.34 10.93 -6.23
C PRO A 165 -8.34 10.36 -5.22
N SER A 166 -7.91 9.34 -4.50
CA SER A 166 -8.67 8.77 -3.38
C SER A 166 -8.19 9.40 -2.06
N PRO A 167 -9.04 9.54 -1.04
CA PRO A 167 -8.62 10.00 0.27
C PRO A 167 -7.62 9.04 0.93
N PHE A 168 -7.60 7.77 0.53
CA PHE A 168 -6.66 6.77 1.03
C PHE A 168 -5.89 6.16 -0.14
N LEU A 169 -4.62 6.53 -0.26
CA LEU A 169 -3.66 5.98 -1.22
C LEU A 169 -2.40 5.60 -0.47
N TYR A 170 -1.94 4.36 -0.67
CA TYR A 170 -0.73 3.85 -0.03
C TYR A 170 0.10 3.01 -1.01
N LEU A 171 1.39 2.97 -0.77
CA LEU A 171 2.37 2.11 -1.42
C LEU A 171 3.18 1.45 -0.31
N LEU A 172 3.09 0.13 -0.18
CA LEU A 172 3.74 -0.69 0.83
C LEU A 172 4.79 -1.61 0.23
#